data_84f73fcdf7ef4354c92f954051df82c8
#
_entry.id   84f73fcdf7ef4354c92f954051df82c8
#
_cell.length_a   1.000
_cell.length_b   1.000
_cell.length_c   1.000
_cell.angle_alpha   90.00
_cell.angle_beta   90.00
_cell.angle_gamma   90.00
#
_symmetry.space_group_name_H-M   'P 1'
#
loop_
_entity.id
_entity.type
_entity.pdbx_description
1 polymer ?
#
loop_
_entity_poly.entity_id
_entity_poly.type
_entity_poly.pdbx_seq_one_letter_code
_entity_poly.pdbx_strand_id
1 'polypeptide(L)'
;KIDPPPVKSGRTILVYMAADNNLVNSAWQNVDQMLVGMESIDGNLIVYIDPQGGTPQLLKIESGGKKTVVEEYAKENSASTSVLSRVIARTKALYPAESYGLVLWSHGLGWAPAGVIPKSYSADDLWRKDPNAPLTKWFAQDGANYIDISDLAGALPRDREFDFLLFDACFMGSVEALYELRNAAKYIIASPTEILSSGFSYDAILPELFADTPRFEEVCRLFVDYYRQSSSTWPYASVGLIKTDELDALAAAAKAFYASASPASADVSQVQYLERMQTHVFHDLLDYYSKIGGDAALYAAFAGQLRKTVVYEDHTEYVFSAYSGPGVGPFNMCVKLNTFCGLSTYVPRDLSALQLLQESYKETPWAKAVGIAY
;
A
#
# COMPACT_ATOMS: atom_id res chain seq x y z
N LYS A 1 -40.30 -13.71 -9.37
CA LYS A 1 -40.31 -12.74 -8.22
C LYS A 1 -39.16 -11.78 -8.45
N ILE A 2 -39.47 -10.50 -8.62
CA ILE A 2 -38.43 -9.47 -8.59
C ILE A 2 -38.09 -9.30 -7.10
N ASP A 3 -36.88 -9.67 -6.72
CA ASP A 3 -36.44 -9.43 -5.35
C ASP A 3 -36.47 -7.91 -5.08
N PRO A 4 -36.89 -7.48 -3.89
CA PRO A 4 -36.89 -6.07 -3.56
C PRO A 4 -35.46 -5.52 -3.69
N PRO A 5 -35.30 -4.23 -4.11
CA PRO A 5 -33.99 -3.63 -4.20
C PRO A 5 -33.28 -3.74 -2.83
N PRO A 6 -31.96 -4.01 -2.82
CA PRO A 6 -31.22 -4.13 -1.58
C PRO A 6 -31.34 -2.83 -0.76
N VAL A 7 -31.50 -2.98 0.55
CA VAL A 7 -31.57 -1.84 1.47
C VAL A 7 -30.19 -1.18 1.54
N LYS A 8 -30.16 0.13 1.35
CA LYS A 8 -28.92 0.92 1.43
C LYS A 8 -28.41 0.95 2.87
N SER A 9 -27.16 0.52 3.09
CA SER A 9 -26.50 0.60 4.39
C SER A 9 -25.71 1.90 4.56
N GLY A 10 -25.24 2.20 5.76
CA GLY A 10 -24.36 3.36 6.01
C GLY A 10 -23.03 3.21 5.28
N ARG A 11 -22.38 2.02 5.37
CA ARG A 11 -21.09 1.76 4.72
C ARG A 11 -20.97 0.34 4.19
N THR A 12 -20.33 0.22 3.03
CA THR A 12 -19.85 -1.04 2.46
C THR A 12 -18.34 -0.98 2.31
N ILE A 13 -17.63 -1.95 2.87
CA ILE A 13 -16.19 -2.12 2.69
C ILE A 13 -15.96 -3.39 1.86
N LEU A 14 -15.24 -3.24 0.75
CA LEU A 14 -14.73 -4.35 -0.04
C LEU A 14 -13.28 -4.61 0.36
N VAL A 15 -12.97 -5.84 0.76
CA VAL A 15 -11.60 -6.34 0.87
C VAL A 15 -11.32 -7.22 -0.34
N TYR A 16 -10.42 -6.76 -1.21
CA TYR A 16 -10.01 -7.49 -2.41
C TYR A 16 -8.70 -8.22 -2.14
N MET A 17 -8.78 -9.55 -2.05
CA MET A 17 -7.64 -10.42 -1.70
C MET A 17 -7.19 -11.23 -2.93
N ALA A 18 -6.14 -10.73 -3.62
CA ALA A 18 -5.43 -11.50 -4.64
C ALA A 18 -4.44 -12.44 -3.92
N ALA A 19 -4.90 -13.66 -3.62
CA ALA A 19 -4.23 -14.63 -2.76
C ALA A 19 -3.86 -15.93 -3.47
N ASP A 20 -3.88 -15.97 -4.84
CA ASP A 20 -3.33 -17.12 -5.59
C ASP A 20 -1.80 -17.06 -5.62
N ASN A 21 -1.25 -17.10 -4.42
CA ASN A 21 0.19 -17.01 -4.15
C ASN A 21 0.51 -17.62 -2.76
N ASN A 22 1.76 -17.50 -2.33
CA ASN A 22 2.24 -18.06 -1.08
C ASN A 22 1.67 -17.41 0.21
N LEU A 23 0.84 -16.37 0.10
CA LEU A 23 0.17 -15.72 1.24
C LEU A 23 -1.22 -16.32 1.54
N VAL A 24 -1.65 -17.37 0.85
CA VAL A 24 -3.01 -17.94 0.99
C VAL A 24 -3.40 -18.24 2.44
N ASN A 25 -2.49 -18.76 3.25
CA ASN A 25 -2.76 -19.03 4.67
C ASN A 25 -2.98 -17.75 5.48
N SER A 26 -2.19 -16.70 5.19
CA SER A 26 -2.35 -15.39 5.82
C SER A 26 -3.67 -14.72 5.40
N ALA A 27 -4.11 -14.92 4.15
CA ALA A 27 -5.40 -14.43 3.68
C ALA A 27 -6.54 -15.02 4.50
N TRP A 28 -6.56 -16.33 4.70
CA TRP A 28 -7.59 -16.96 5.52
C TRP A 28 -7.52 -16.57 7.00
N GLN A 29 -6.33 -16.40 7.57
CA GLN A 29 -6.17 -15.88 8.93
C GLN A 29 -6.75 -14.47 9.08
N ASN A 30 -6.54 -13.60 8.08
CA ASN A 30 -7.15 -12.27 8.08
C ASN A 30 -8.67 -12.34 7.92
N VAL A 31 -9.22 -13.28 7.13
CA VAL A 31 -10.68 -13.53 7.10
C VAL A 31 -11.21 -13.96 8.47
N ASP A 32 -10.47 -14.81 9.18
CA ASP A 32 -10.88 -15.23 10.55
C ASP A 32 -10.86 -14.03 11.54
N GLN A 33 -9.87 -13.12 11.43
CA GLN A 33 -9.87 -11.86 12.19
C GLN A 33 -11.06 -10.96 11.82
N MET A 34 -11.45 -10.92 10.54
CA MET A 34 -12.62 -10.16 10.09
C MET A 34 -13.93 -10.70 10.72
N LEU A 35 -14.04 -12.02 10.91
CA LEU A 35 -15.19 -12.59 11.61
C LEU A 35 -15.29 -12.06 13.04
N VAL A 36 -14.16 -11.98 13.76
CA VAL A 36 -14.12 -11.41 15.12
C VAL A 36 -14.44 -9.91 15.09
N GLY A 37 -13.82 -9.17 14.20
CA GLY A 37 -14.02 -7.72 14.10
C GLY A 37 -15.45 -7.30 13.78
N MET A 38 -16.22 -8.16 13.09
CA MET A 38 -17.62 -7.90 12.71
C MET A 38 -18.65 -8.36 13.74
N GLU A 39 -18.26 -8.95 14.88
CA GLU A 39 -19.22 -9.49 15.85
C GLU A 39 -20.32 -8.53 16.27
N SER A 40 -20.00 -7.24 16.43
CA SER A 40 -20.92 -6.22 16.92
C SER A 40 -21.14 -5.06 15.91
N ILE A 41 -20.72 -5.23 14.66
CA ILE A 41 -20.80 -4.17 13.65
C ILE A 41 -21.99 -4.42 12.73
N ASP A 42 -22.83 -3.39 12.55
CA ASP A 42 -23.87 -3.36 11.53
C ASP A 42 -23.35 -2.59 10.29
N GLY A 43 -23.00 -3.35 9.25
CA GLY A 43 -22.44 -2.84 8.02
C GLY A 43 -22.16 -3.96 7.02
N ASN A 44 -21.78 -3.60 5.80
CA ASN A 44 -21.45 -4.59 4.78
C ASN A 44 -19.94 -4.76 4.68
N LEU A 45 -19.40 -5.82 5.21
CA LEU A 45 -18.03 -6.26 4.91
C LEU A 45 -18.09 -7.37 3.87
N ILE A 46 -17.58 -7.07 2.68
CA ILE A 46 -17.54 -7.96 1.54
C ILE A 46 -16.08 -8.31 1.25
N VAL A 47 -15.79 -9.59 1.09
CA VAL A 47 -14.44 -10.08 0.82
C VAL A 47 -14.44 -10.84 -0.50
N TYR A 48 -13.73 -10.33 -1.50
CA TYR A 48 -13.33 -11.14 -2.64
C TYR A 48 -12.00 -11.81 -2.30
N ILE A 49 -11.94 -13.12 -2.42
CA ILE A 49 -10.71 -13.89 -2.20
C ILE A 49 -10.52 -14.87 -3.35
N ASP A 50 -9.34 -14.81 -3.99
CA ASP A 50 -8.86 -15.82 -4.93
C ASP A 50 -7.71 -16.59 -4.28
N PRO A 51 -7.99 -17.72 -3.62
CA PRO A 51 -6.99 -18.44 -2.87
C PRO A 51 -6.21 -19.39 -3.77
N GLN A 52 -4.90 -19.53 -3.53
CA GLN A 52 -4.08 -20.53 -4.19
C GLN A 52 -4.66 -21.94 -4.00
N GLY A 53 -4.87 -22.63 -5.10
CA GLY A 53 -5.40 -24.01 -5.10
C GLY A 53 -6.89 -24.11 -4.75
N GLY A 54 -7.61 -22.99 -4.63
CA GLY A 54 -9.03 -22.93 -4.31
C GLY A 54 -9.87 -22.28 -5.41
N THR A 55 -11.14 -22.07 -5.08
CA THR A 55 -12.13 -21.38 -5.94
C THR A 55 -12.23 -19.93 -5.53
N PRO A 56 -12.14 -18.96 -6.47
CA PRO A 56 -12.39 -17.56 -6.18
C PRO A 56 -13.82 -17.34 -5.66
N GLN A 57 -13.99 -16.56 -4.61
CA GLN A 57 -15.27 -16.37 -3.92
C GLN A 57 -15.51 -14.90 -3.55
N LEU A 58 -16.78 -14.52 -3.60
CA LEU A 58 -17.27 -13.31 -2.94
C LEU A 58 -17.97 -13.72 -1.64
N LEU A 59 -17.43 -13.27 -0.53
CA LEU A 59 -17.93 -13.60 0.81
C LEU A 59 -18.60 -12.37 1.41
N LYS A 60 -19.64 -12.55 2.18
CA LYS A 60 -20.16 -11.56 3.13
C LYS A 60 -19.80 -12.00 4.54
N ILE A 61 -19.14 -11.10 5.29
CA ILE A 61 -18.92 -11.24 6.72
C ILE A 61 -20.02 -10.47 7.42
N GLU A 62 -20.87 -11.20 8.14
CA GLU A 62 -22.06 -10.66 8.80
C GLU A 62 -21.79 -10.35 10.26
N SER A 63 -22.58 -9.43 10.82
CA SER A 63 -22.65 -9.23 12.26
C SER A 63 -22.86 -10.59 12.96
N GLY A 64 -22.24 -10.76 14.14
CA GLY A 64 -22.20 -12.04 14.84
C GLY A 64 -21.13 -13.01 14.33
N GLY A 65 -20.18 -12.53 13.51
CA GLY A 65 -19.03 -13.34 13.08
C GLY A 65 -19.37 -14.48 12.12
N LYS A 66 -20.41 -14.35 11.32
CA LYS A 66 -20.85 -15.36 10.36
C LYS A 66 -20.31 -15.05 8.96
N LYS A 67 -19.79 -16.07 8.28
CA LYS A 67 -19.34 -16.03 6.89
C LYS A 67 -20.36 -16.70 5.96
N THR A 68 -20.77 -15.98 4.91
CA THR A 68 -21.66 -16.50 3.87
C THR A 68 -21.01 -16.36 2.51
N VAL A 69 -20.97 -17.43 1.73
CA VAL A 69 -20.55 -17.36 0.31
C VAL A 69 -21.69 -16.75 -0.50
N VAL A 70 -21.44 -15.60 -1.09
CA VAL A 70 -22.40 -14.86 -1.93
C VAL A 70 -22.33 -15.34 -3.37
N GLU A 71 -21.12 -15.50 -3.88
CA GLU A 71 -20.85 -15.97 -5.24
C GLU A 71 -19.55 -16.77 -5.28
N GLU A 72 -19.50 -17.75 -6.18
CA GLU A 72 -18.29 -18.47 -6.56
C GLU A 72 -18.00 -18.19 -8.04
N TYR A 73 -16.72 -18.06 -8.38
CA TYR A 73 -16.29 -17.79 -9.73
C TYR A 73 -15.45 -18.94 -10.28
N ALA A 74 -15.47 -19.13 -11.60
CA ALA A 74 -14.48 -19.98 -12.24
C ALA A 74 -13.07 -19.42 -11.96
N LYS A 75 -12.06 -20.27 -12.00
CA LYS A 75 -10.67 -19.85 -11.83
C LYS A 75 -10.35 -18.70 -12.80
N GLU A 76 -9.88 -17.61 -12.27
CA GLU A 76 -9.60 -16.38 -12.99
C GLU A 76 -8.33 -15.73 -12.45
N ASN A 77 -7.82 -14.73 -13.15
CA ASN A 77 -6.64 -13.98 -12.73
C ASN A 77 -7.06 -12.80 -11.84
N SER A 78 -6.86 -12.92 -10.53
CA SER A 78 -7.15 -11.85 -9.57
C SER A 78 -6.19 -10.66 -9.67
N ALA A 79 -5.02 -10.82 -10.33
CA ALA A 79 -4.15 -9.73 -10.72
C ALA A 79 -4.55 -9.13 -12.08
N SER A 80 -5.85 -8.94 -12.31
CA SER A 80 -6.43 -8.37 -13.53
C SER A 80 -7.33 -7.18 -13.20
N THR A 81 -7.13 -6.08 -13.90
CA THR A 81 -7.95 -4.87 -13.78
C THR A 81 -9.42 -5.11 -14.11
N SER A 82 -9.70 -5.99 -15.06
CA SER A 82 -11.08 -6.35 -15.43
C SER A 82 -11.79 -7.11 -14.31
N VAL A 83 -11.09 -8.02 -13.62
CA VAL A 83 -11.62 -8.74 -12.47
C VAL A 83 -11.87 -7.78 -11.30
N LEU A 84 -10.89 -6.93 -10.99
CA LEU A 84 -11.02 -5.92 -9.93
C LEU A 84 -12.22 -4.98 -10.19
N SER A 85 -12.32 -4.40 -11.39
CA SER A 85 -13.43 -3.49 -11.75
C SER A 85 -14.78 -4.20 -11.67
N ARG A 86 -14.86 -5.45 -12.14
CA ARG A 86 -16.09 -6.26 -12.07
C ARG A 86 -16.49 -6.53 -10.62
N VAL A 87 -15.55 -6.90 -9.77
CA VAL A 87 -15.80 -7.20 -8.35
C VAL A 87 -16.26 -5.94 -7.61
N ILE A 88 -15.64 -4.78 -7.87
CA ILE A 88 -16.08 -3.49 -7.32
C ILE A 88 -17.53 -3.20 -7.76
N ALA A 89 -17.82 -3.27 -9.05
CA ALA A 89 -19.16 -3.00 -9.57
C ALA A 89 -20.19 -3.98 -9.00
N ARG A 90 -19.85 -5.27 -8.92
CA ARG A 90 -20.71 -6.30 -8.36
C ARG A 90 -21.00 -6.06 -6.87
N THR A 91 -19.98 -5.71 -6.10
CA THR A 91 -20.14 -5.39 -4.68
C THR A 91 -21.09 -4.22 -4.47
N LYS A 92 -20.93 -3.14 -5.24
CA LYS A 92 -21.82 -1.96 -5.16
C LYS A 92 -23.25 -2.26 -5.56
N ALA A 93 -23.44 -3.13 -6.57
CA ALA A 93 -24.77 -3.54 -7.00
C ALA A 93 -25.49 -4.39 -5.96
N LEU A 94 -24.78 -5.31 -5.29
CA LEU A 94 -25.35 -6.18 -4.28
C LEU A 94 -25.51 -5.50 -2.91
N TYR A 95 -24.61 -4.59 -2.57
CA TYR A 95 -24.51 -3.95 -1.25
C TYR A 95 -24.39 -2.42 -1.40
N PRO A 96 -25.46 -1.76 -1.90
CA PRO A 96 -25.44 -0.30 -2.01
C PRO A 96 -25.33 0.34 -0.63
N ALA A 97 -24.51 1.41 -0.53
CA ALA A 97 -24.25 2.12 0.70
C ALA A 97 -24.18 3.63 0.48
N GLU A 98 -24.17 4.40 1.57
CA GLU A 98 -23.93 5.85 1.53
C GLU A 98 -22.45 6.16 1.30
N SER A 99 -21.57 5.29 1.83
CA SER A 99 -20.13 5.40 1.68
C SER A 99 -19.48 4.04 1.39
N TYR A 100 -18.31 4.09 0.75
CA TYR A 100 -17.55 2.90 0.38
C TYR A 100 -16.11 3.00 0.84
N GLY A 101 -15.56 1.88 1.31
CA GLY A 101 -14.15 1.67 1.54
C GLY A 101 -13.61 0.52 0.70
N LEU A 102 -12.34 0.59 0.33
CA LEU A 102 -11.65 -0.47 -0.40
C LEU A 102 -10.34 -0.83 0.30
N VAL A 103 -10.19 -2.11 0.62
CA VAL A 103 -8.92 -2.69 1.09
C VAL A 103 -8.35 -3.52 -0.05
N LEU A 104 -7.10 -3.26 -0.40
CA LEU A 104 -6.34 -3.97 -1.43
C LEU A 104 -5.28 -4.81 -0.73
N TRP A 105 -5.49 -6.12 -0.72
CA TRP A 105 -4.68 -7.08 0.01
C TRP A 105 -3.94 -8.00 -0.94
N SER A 106 -2.63 -7.96 -0.99
CA SER A 106 -1.74 -8.87 -1.70
C SER A 106 -0.27 -8.55 -1.41
N HIS A 107 0.63 -9.05 -2.26
CA HIS A 107 1.98 -8.49 -2.40
C HIS A 107 1.97 -7.08 -3.02
N GLY A 108 2.99 -6.25 -2.79
CA GLY A 108 3.15 -4.91 -3.36
C GLY A 108 4.61 -4.52 -3.62
N LEU A 109 4.83 -3.65 -4.60
CA LEU A 109 6.14 -3.06 -4.91
C LEU A 109 6.05 -1.56 -5.19
N GLY A 110 5.04 -0.88 -4.63
CA GLY A 110 4.84 0.55 -4.84
C GLY A 110 4.67 0.90 -6.32
N TRP A 111 5.37 1.94 -6.76
CA TRP A 111 5.31 2.46 -8.13
C TRP A 111 6.11 1.67 -9.16
N ALA A 112 7.04 0.79 -8.71
CA ALA A 112 7.93 0.08 -9.62
C ALA A 112 7.15 -0.92 -10.48
N PRO A 113 7.22 -0.82 -11.83
CA PRO A 113 6.45 -1.69 -12.72
C PRO A 113 6.90 -3.15 -12.64
N ALA A 114 5.95 -4.05 -12.78
CA ALA A 114 6.22 -5.46 -12.96
C ALA A 114 7.08 -5.68 -14.21
N GLY A 115 8.21 -6.33 -14.11
CA GLY A 115 9.12 -6.64 -15.24
C GLY A 115 10.22 -5.62 -15.50
N VAL A 116 10.26 -4.47 -14.82
CA VAL A 116 11.39 -3.53 -14.84
C VAL A 116 12.49 -3.97 -13.88
N ILE A 117 12.15 -4.77 -12.90
CA ILE A 117 13.13 -5.46 -12.06
C ILE A 117 13.81 -6.52 -12.93
N PRO A 118 15.15 -6.47 -13.09
CA PRO A 118 15.86 -7.36 -13.99
C PRO A 118 15.48 -8.83 -13.79
N LYS A 119 15.17 -9.55 -14.86
CA LYS A 119 14.88 -11.00 -14.79
C LYS A 119 16.04 -11.83 -14.24
N SER A 120 17.25 -11.25 -14.14
CA SER A 120 18.40 -11.83 -13.43
C SER A 120 18.23 -11.77 -11.90
N TYR A 121 17.30 -10.96 -11.40
CA TYR A 121 16.78 -11.03 -10.06
C TYR A 121 15.37 -11.62 -10.21
N SER A 122 15.21 -12.93 -10.08
CA SER A 122 13.87 -13.49 -9.87
C SER A 122 13.25 -12.78 -8.66
N ALA A 123 11.94 -12.72 -8.56
CA ALA A 123 11.32 -12.26 -7.33
C ALA A 123 11.89 -13.02 -6.11
N ASP A 124 12.33 -14.27 -6.32
CA ASP A 124 13.04 -15.08 -5.33
C ASP A 124 14.49 -14.65 -5.09
N ASP A 125 15.17 -13.99 -6.05
CA ASP A 125 16.55 -13.50 -5.92
C ASP A 125 16.63 -12.07 -5.34
N LEU A 126 15.64 -11.23 -5.60
CA LEU A 126 15.46 -9.97 -4.89
C LEU A 126 15.15 -10.22 -3.41
N TRP A 127 14.50 -11.34 -3.14
CA TRP A 127 14.03 -11.80 -1.85
C TRP A 127 14.70 -13.14 -1.53
N ARG A 128 16.04 -13.17 -1.44
CA ARG A 128 16.73 -14.36 -0.90
C ARG A 128 16.21 -14.59 0.50
N LYS A 129 15.20 -15.45 0.57
CA LYS A 129 14.54 -15.81 1.81
C LYS A 129 15.54 -16.51 2.71
N ASP A 130 15.85 -15.86 3.83
CA ASP A 130 16.15 -16.66 5.03
C ASP A 130 14.95 -17.58 5.23
N PRO A 131 15.11 -18.92 5.30
CA PRO A 131 13.98 -19.85 5.52
C PRO A 131 13.20 -19.55 6.82
N ASN A 132 13.75 -18.74 7.72
CA ASN A 132 13.10 -18.28 8.94
C ASN A 132 12.49 -16.87 8.82
N ALA A 133 12.65 -16.20 7.66
CA ALA A 133 12.06 -14.87 7.47
C ALA A 133 10.53 -14.96 7.32
N PRO A 134 9.76 -14.04 7.91
CA PRO A 134 8.33 -13.95 7.65
C PRO A 134 8.07 -13.64 6.18
N LEU A 135 6.90 -14.03 5.69
CA LEU A 135 6.45 -13.66 4.34
C LEU A 135 6.10 -12.17 4.29
N THR A 136 6.36 -11.53 3.16
CA THR A 136 6.03 -10.13 2.89
C THR A 136 5.06 -10.00 1.70
N LYS A 137 4.41 -8.84 1.54
CA LYS A 137 3.31 -8.62 0.60
C LYS A 137 3.70 -7.71 -0.58
N TRP A 138 3.20 -8.02 -1.79
CA TRP A 138 3.23 -7.23 -3.04
C TRP A 138 1.79 -6.85 -3.42
N PHE A 139 1.55 -5.87 -4.35
CA PHE A 139 0.18 -5.67 -4.79
C PHE A 139 -0.19 -6.57 -5.97
N ALA A 140 -1.25 -7.38 -5.77
CA ALA A 140 -1.91 -8.26 -6.73
C ALA A 140 -0.96 -9.19 -7.47
N GLN A 141 -0.46 -10.21 -6.79
CA GLN A 141 0.19 -11.33 -7.44
C GLN A 141 -0.78 -12.50 -7.60
N ASP A 142 -0.94 -12.98 -8.84
CA ASP A 142 -1.64 -14.19 -9.21
C ASP A 142 -0.73 -14.99 -10.14
N GLY A 143 -0.07 -16.01 -9.62
CA GLY A 143 1.00 -16.70 -10.33
C GLY A 143 2.10 -15.73 -10.79
N ALA A 144 2.24 -15.55 -12.11
CA ALA A 144 3.19 -14.63 -12.73
C ALA A 144 2.56 -13.29 -13.15
N ASN A 145 1.30 -13.03 -12.80
CA ASN A 145 0.59 -11.81 -13.17
C ASN A 145 0.62 -10.80 -12.02
N TYR A 146 0.65 -9.52 -12.38
CA TYR A 146 0.69 -8.37 -11.48
C TYR A 146 -0.16 -7.24 -12.05
N ILE A 147 -0.64 -6.32 -11.21
CA ILE A 147 -1.27 -5.07 -11.65
C ILE A 147 -0.28 -3.93 -11.44
N ASP A 148 0.10 -3.25 -12.52
CA ASP A 148 0.86 -2.01 -12.44
C ASP A 148 0.00 -0.86 -11.89
N ILE A 149 0.62 0.14 -11.26
CA ILE A 149 -0.11 1.23 -10.59
C ILE A 149 -0.94 2.06 -11.58
N SER A 150 -0.45 2.27 -12.79
CA SER A 150 -1.21 2.97 -13.85
C SER A 150 -2.48 2.21 -14.24
N ASP A 151 -2.38 0.88 -14.34
CA ASP A 151 -3.50 0.02 -14.66
C ASP A 151 -4.49 -0.04 -13.49
N LEU A 152 -3.98 -0.10 -12.26
CA LEU A 152 -4.78 -0.01 -11.04
C LEU A 152 -5.57 1.30 -11.01
N ALA A 153 -4.91 2.43 -11.24
CA ALA A 153 -5.55 3.74 -11.28
C ALA A 153 -6.63 3.83 -12.37
N GLY A 154 -6.42 3.13 -13.50
CA GLY A 154 -7.41 3.01 -14.57
C GLY A 154 -8.61 2.13 -14.23
N ALA A 155 -8.43 1.15 -13.35
CA ALA A 155 -9.47 0.20 -12.92
C ALA A 155 -10.34 0.73 -11.78
N LEU A 156 -9.84 1.68 -11.01
CA LEU A 156 -10.56 2.26 -9.89
C LEU A 156 -11.50 3.39 -10.33
N PRO A 157 -12.66 3.56 -9.65
CA PRO A 157 -13.50 4.73 -9.82
C PRO A 157 -12.69 6.02 -9.60
N ARG A 158 -13.04 7.06 -10.35
CA ARG A 158 -12.47 8.41 -10.19
C ARG A 158 -13.38 9.26 -9.31
N ASP A 159 -13.04 10.52 -9.10
CA ASP A 159 -13.80 11.48 -8.29
C ASP A 159 -13.86 11.17 -6.79
N ARG A 160 -12.86 10.41 -6.29
CA ARG A 160 -12.72 10.03 -4.87
C ARG A 160 -14.00 9.38 -4.33
N GLU A 161 -14.54 8.46 -5.09
CA GLU A 161 -15.76 7.75 -4.76
C GLU A 161 -15.63 6.90 -3.48
N PHE A 162 -14.42 6.39 -3.22
CA PHE A 162 -14.13 5.73 -1.96
C PHE A 162 -13.79 6.76 -0.87
N ASP A 163 -14.32 6.57 0.33
CA ASP A 163 -13.87 7.34 1.50
C ASP A 163 -12.40 7.04 1.79
N PHE A 164 -12.01 5.78 1.63
CA PHE A 164 -10.62 5.37 1.81
C PHE A 164 -10.20 4.22 0.90
N LEU A 165 -8.91 4.20 0.58
CA LEU A 165 -8.15 3.05 0.15
C LEU A 165 -7.22 2.63 1.28
N LEU A 166 -7.19 1.34 1.63
CA LEU A 166 -6.20 0.77 2.54
C LEU A 166 -5.41 -0.29 1.78
N PHE A 167 -4.09 -0.10 1.71
CA PHE A 167 -3.19 -1.10 1.13
C PHE A 167 -2.61 -1.98 2.24
N ASP A 168 -3.06 -3.22 2.30
CA ASP A 168 -2.40 -4.27 3.07
C ASP A 168 -1.40 -4.98 2.15
N ALA A 169 -0.40 -4.20 1.71
CA ALA A 169 0.62 -4.56 0.73
C ALA A 169 1.89 -3.71 0.92
N CYS A 170 3.06 -4.28 0.58
CA CYS A 170 4.36 -3.64 0.77
C CYS A 170 4.56 -2.41 -0.12
N PHE A 171 5.30 -1.40 0.36
CA PHE A 171 5.80 -0.25 -0.40
C PHE A 171 4.75 0.63 -1.08
N MET A 172 3.47 0.42 -0.80
CA MET A 172 2.41 1.20 -1.44
C MET A 172 2.37 2.67 -0.99
N GLY A 173 3.06 3.02 0.13
CA GLY A 173 3.23 4.38 0.61
C GLY A 173 4.29 5.19 -0.14
N SER A 174 4.53 4.93 -1.43
CA SER A 174 5.40 5.76 -2.28
C SER A 174 4.61 6.92 -2.89
N VAL A 175 5.20 8.12 -2.91
CA VAL A 175 4.53 9.32 -3.43
C VAL A 175 4.13 9.16 -4.90
N GLU A 176 4.92 8.43 -5.67
CA GLU A 176 4.66 8.13 -7.08
C GLU A 176 3.37 7.33 -7.25
N ALA A 177 3.22 6.25 -6.48
CA ALA A 177 2.01 5.42 -6.53
C ALA A 177 0.78 6.18 -6.03
N LEU A 178 0.91 6.90 -4.91
CA LEU A 178 -0.21 7.60 -4.32
C LEU A 178 -0.65 8.82 -5.14
N TYR A 179 0.28 9.49 -5.81
CA TYR A 179 -0.05 10.59 -6.73
C TYR A 179 -0.85 10.09 -7.94
N GLU A 180 -0.55 8.90 -8.45
CA GLU A 180 -1.32 8.28 -9.52
C GLU A 180 -2.73 7.89 -9.06
N LEU A 181 -2.86 7.39 -7.82
CA LEU A 181 -4.12 6.94 -7.22
C LEU A 181 -4.96 8.06 -6.56
N ARG A 182 -4.49 9.32 -6.58
CA ARG A 182 -5.08 10.44 -5.82
C ARG A 182 -6.56 10.74 -6.08
N ASN A 183 -7.08 10.26 -7.21
CA ASN A 183 -8.48 10.45 -7.57
C ASN A 183 -9.39 9.27 -7.19
N ALA A 184 -8.85 8.18 -6.66
CA ALA A 184 -9.62 6.98 -6.35
C ALA A 184 -10.35 7.07 -5.00
N ALA A 185 -9.75 7.70 -4.00
CA ALA A 185 -10.30 7.81 -2.64
C ALA A 185 -9.99 9.17 -2.01
N LYS A 186 -10.71 9.52 -0.94
CA LYS A 186 -10.44 10.74 -0.15
C LYS A 186 -9.19 10.60 0.72
N TYR A 187 -8.98 9.41 1.27
CA TYR A 187 -7.81 9.06 2.07
C TYR A 187 -7.18 7.77 1.58
N ILE A 188 -5.85 7.67 1.71
CA ILE A 188 -5.12 6.42 1.46
C ILE A 188 -4.31 6.09 2.71
N ILE A 189 -4.43 4.83 3.16
CA ILE A 189 -3.61 4.24 4.23
C ILE A 189 -2.66 3.27 3.57
N ALA A 190 -1.36 3.48 3.70
CA ALA A 190 -0.35 2.64 3.08
C ALA A 190 0.98 2.66 3.85
N SER A 191 1.74 1.58 3.73
CA SER A 191 3.10 1.52 4.26
C SER A 191 4.12 1.86 3.17
N PRO A 192 5.10 2.74 3.41
CA PRO A 192 6.22 2.97 2.51
C PRO A 192 7.32 1.90 2.66
N THR A 193 7.14 0.91 3.54
CA THR A 193 8.04 -0.22 3.78
C THR A 193 7.35 -1.56 3.54
N GLU A 194 8.04 -2.65 3.81
CA GLU A 194 7.43 -3.97 3.76
C GLU A 194 6.42 -4.16 4.90
N ILE A 195 5.31 -4.82 4.59
CA ILE A 195 4.32 -5.28 5.57
C ILE A 195 4.50 -6.78 5.76
N LEU A 196 4.57 -7.21 7.01
CA LEU A 196 4.63 -8.63 7.35
C LEU A 196 3.33 -9.35 6.96
N SER A 197 3.38 -10.64 6.70
CA SER A 197 2.25 -11.42 6.17
C SER A 197 1.00 -11.42 7.07
N SER A 198 1.16 -11.15 8.37
CA SER A 198 0.03 -10.96 9.29
C SER A 198 -0.84 -9.75 8.91
N GLY A 199 -0.26 -8.75 8.23
CA GLY A 199 -0.96 -7.56 7.76
C GLY A 199 -1.54 -6.71 8.88
N PHE A 200 -2.64 -6.07 8.58
CA PHE A 200 -3.44 -5.33 9.56
C PHE A 200 -4.22 -6.29 10.46
N SER A 201 -4.38 -5.94 11.75
CA SER A 201 -5.21 -6.68 12.72
C SER A 201 -6.68 -6.33 12.47
N TYR A 202 -7.36 -7.08 11.59
CA TYR A 202 -8.73 -6.77 11.15
C TYR A 202 -9.75 -6.80 12.28
N ASP A 203 -9.55 -7.63 13.30
CA ASP A 203 -10.35 -7.64 14.51
C ASP A 203 -10.33 -6.30 15.27
N ALA A 204 -9.18 -5.62 15.25
CA ALA A 204 -9.00 -4.34 15.90
C ALA A 204 -9.41 -3.15 15.01
N ILE A 205 -9.13 -3.18 13.71
CA ILE A 205 -9.32 -2.00 12.84
C ILE A 205 -10.73 -1.88 12.26
N LEU A 206 -11.50 -2.96 12.12
CA LEU A 206 -12.84 -2.91 11.53
C LEU A 206 -13.81 -2.02 12.32
N PRO A 207 -13.84 -2.04 13.67
CA PRO A 207 -14.66 -1.10 14.43
C PRO A 207 -14.36 0.37 14.11
N GLU A 208 -13.09 0.70 13.85
CA GLU A 208 -12.66 2.05 13.51
C GLU A 208 -13.05 2.45 12.09
N LEU A 209 -12.97 1.51 11.15
CA LEU A 209 -13.35 1.72 9.75
C LEU A 209 -14.88 1.82 9.58
N PHE A 210 -15.66 1.13 10.40
CA PHE A 210 -17.14 1.15 10.38
C PHE A 210 -17.75 2.20 11.28
N ALA A 211 -16.99 2.95 12.09
CA ALA A 211 -17.51 4.06 12.86
C ALA A 211 -18.25 5.06 11.94
N ASP A 212 -19.26 5.76 12.44
CA ASP A 212 -20.04 6.76 11.68
C ASP A 212 -19.12 7.72 10.93
N THR A 213 -18.13 8.24 11.63
CA THR A 213 -16.95 8.89 11.02
C THR A 213 -15.76 7.97 11.20
N PRO A 214 -15.19 7.42 10.10
CA PRO A 214 -14.03 6.53 10.20
C PRO A 214 -12.86 7.17 10.94
N ARG A 215 -12.23 6.43 11.82
CA ARG A 215 -11.10 6.88 12.64
C ARG A 215 -9.80 6.38 12.05
N PHE A 216 -9.41 6.94 10.91
CA PHE A 216 -8.24 6.46 10.14
C PHE A 216 -6.92 6.58 10.89
N GLU A 217 -6.72 7.62 11.70
CA GLU A 217 -5.54 7.75 12.56
C GLU A 217 -5.46 6.60 13.56
N GLU A 218 -6.60 6.21 14.13
CA GLU A 218 -6.68 5.07 15.05
C GLU A 218 -6.40 3.74 14.34
N VAL A 219 -6.86 3.57 13.09
CA VAL A 219 -6.50 2.40 12.26
C VAL A 219 -4.98 2.30 12.09
N CYS A 220 -4.32 3.41 11.77
CA CYS A 220 -2.86 3.46 11.63
C CYS A 220 -2.16 3.16 12.96
N ARG A 221 -2.61 3.76 14.07
CA ARG A 221 -2.06 3.53 15.39
C ARG A 221 -2.20 2.06 15.82
N LEU A 222 -3.38 1.47 15.65
CA LEU A 222 -3.64 0.06 15.99
C LEU A 222 -2.77 -0.88 15.17
N PHE A 223 -2.52 -0.58 13.89
CA PHE A 223 -1.63 -1.36 13.06
C PHE A 223 -0.20 -1.38 13.61
N VAL A 224 0.37 -0.22 13.95
CA VAL A 224 1.74 -0.17 14.46
C VAL A 224 1.82 -0.73 15.89
N ASP A 225 0.84 -0.47 16.74
CA ASP A 225 0.77 -0.98 18.10
C ASP A 225 0.67 -2.50 18.16
N TYR A 226 -0.03 -3.12 17.20
CA TYR A 226 -0.07 -4.58 17.09
C TYR A 226 1.35 -5.16 17.01
N TYR A 227 2.23 -4.56 16.21
CA TYR A 227 3.62 -5.02 16.09
C TYR A 227 4.51 -4.59 17.27
N ARG A 228 4.26 -3.44 17.90
CA ARG A 228 4.98 -2.99 19.10
C ARG A 228 4.70 -3.88 20.32
N GLN A 229 3.47 -4.32 20.48
CA GLN A 229 3.00 -5.10 21.64
C GLN A 229 3.16 -6.60 21.42
N SER A 230 3.30 -7.02 20.19
CA SER A 230 3.46 -8.42 19.85
C SER A 230 4.72 -8.95 20.53
N SER A 231 4.59 -10.05 21.27
CA SER A 231 5.72 -10.89 21.68
C SER A 231 6.40 -11.55 20.48
N SER A 232 6.03 -11.13 19.25
CA SER A 232 6.56 -11.66 18.02
C SER A 232 8.05 -11.31 17.90
N THR A 233 8.77 -12.19 17.27
CA THR A 233 10.17 -12.02 16.90
C THR A 233 10.38 -10.87 15.89
N TRP A 234 9.30 -10.28 15.35
CA TRP A 234 9.28 -9.35 14.22
C TRP A 234 8.46 -8.08 14.55
N PRO A 235 8.95 -7.20 15.43
CA PRO A 235 8.22 -6.01 15.86
C PRO A 235 8.43 -4.85 14.86
N TYR A 236 7.99 -5.02 13.61
CA TYR A 236 8.30 -4.10 12.52
C TYR A 236 7.04 -3.64 11.79
N ALA A 237 6.79 -2.34 11.79
CA ALA A 237 5.71 -1.72 11.02
C ALA A 237 6.01 -0.26 10.72
N SER A 238 5.44 0.24 9.64
CA SER A 238 5.32 1.67 9.34
C SER A 238 4.05 1.94 8.55
N VAL A 239 3.49 3.13 8.69
CA VAL A 239 2.27 3.51 7.99
C VAL A 239 2.19 5.01 7.82
N GLY A 240 1.59 5.45 6.71
CA GLY A 240 1.15 6.83 6.47
C GLY A 240 -0.34 6.90 6.17
N LEU A 241 -1.00 7.94 6.67
CA LEU A 241 -2.36 8.33 6.30
C LEU A 241 -2.31 9.57 5.44
N ILE A 242 -2.70 9.44 4.19
CA ILE A 242 -2.56 10.45 3.17
C ILE A 242 -3.92 11.02 2.78
N LYS A 243 -4.04 12.35 2.86
CA LYS A 243 -5.18 13.10 2.37
C LYS A 243 -4.96 13.41 0.89
N THR A 244 -5.74 12.79 0.02
CA THR A 244 -5.45 12.76 -1.42
C THR A 244 -5.69 14.08 -2.14
N ASP A 245 -6.60 14.92 -1.66
CA ASP A 245 -6.86 16.25 -2.22
C ASP A 245 -5.70 17.23 -2.02
N GLU A 246 -4.74 16.92 -1.15
CA GLU A 246 -3.53 17.72 -0.92
C GLU A 246 -2.35 17.31 -1.81
N LEU A 247 -2.46 16.19 -2.56
CA LEU A 247 -1.34 15.67 -3.36
C LEU A 247 -0.96 16.56 -4.55
N ASP A 248 -1.93 17.22 -5.20
CA ASP A 248 -1.61 18.15 -6.29
C ASP A 248 -0.88 19.42 -5.76
N ALA A 249 -1.27 19.91 -4.58
CA ALA A 249 -0.56 20.99 -3.91
C ALA A 249 0.85 20.57 -3.45
N LEU A 250 1.00 19.30 -3.01
CA LEU A 250 2.31 18.74 -2.68
C LEU A 250 3.22 18.70 -3.92
N ALA A 251 2.71 18.23 -5.06
CA ALA A 251 3.47 18.19 -6.30
C ALA A 251 3.89 19.59 -6.77
N ALA A 252 3.00 20.60 -6.61
CA ALA A 252 3.32 21.99 -6.95
C ALA A 252 4.42 22.58 -6.04
N ALA A 253 4.35 22.32 -4.73
CA ALA A 253 5.37 22.75 -3.78
C ALA A 253 6.71 22.02 -4.02
N ALA A 254 6.65 20.71 -4.30
CA ALA A 254 7.81 19.91 -4.68
C ALA A 254 8.48 20.45 -5.94
N LYS A 255 7.71 20.80 -6.98
CA LYS A 255 8.20 21.39 -8.22
C LYS A 255 8.92 22.70 -7.98
N ALA A 256 8.31 23.60 -7.20
CA ALA A 256 8.90 24.91 -6.90
C ALA A 256 10.25 24.76 -6.19
N PHE A 257 10.34 23.87 -5.21
CA PHE A 257 11.57 23.61 -4.49
C PHE A 257 12.61 22.90 -5.39
N TYR A 258 12.23 21.86 -6.09
CA TYR A 258 13.12 21.05 -6.94
C TYR A 258 13.80 21.90 -8.03
N ALA A 259 13.10 22.89 -8.59
CA ALA A 259 13.64 23.83 -9.57
C ALA A 259 14.75 24.73 -9.01
N SER A 260 14.82 24.93 -7.69
CA SER A 260 15.89 25.69 -7.00
C SER A 260 17.02 24.79 -6.48
N ALA A 261 16.81 23.47 -6.49
CA ALA A 261 17.68 22.49 -5.88
C ALA A 261 18.77 21.97 -6.85
N SER A 262 19.72 21.25 -6.31
CA SER A 262 20.81 20.59 -7.05
C SER A 262 20.84 19.09 -6.74
N PRO A 263 19.86 18.29 -7.20
CA PRO A 263 19.71 16.89 -6.81
C PRO A 263 20.95 16.04 -7.12
N ALA A 264 21.66 16.33 -8.22
CA ALA A 264 22.88 15.62 -8.62
C ALA A 264 24.05 15.79 -7.62
N SER A 265 23.99 16.80 -6.75
CA SER A 265 25.01 17.03 -5.72
C SER A 265 24.74 16.30 -4.40
N ALA A 266 23.55 15.67 -4.25
CA ALA A 266 23.17 14.97 -3.03
C ALA A 266 23.97 13.67 -2.87
N ASP A 267 24.50 13.46 -1.66
CA ASP A 267 25.04 12.16 -1.29
C ASP A 267 23.89 11.23 -0.90
N VAL A 268 23.46 10.41 -1.86
CA VAL A 268 22.34 9.48 -1.67
C VAL A 268 22.59 8.47 -0.54
N SER A 269 23.86 8.18 -0.22
CA SER A 269 24.19 7.26 0.90
C SER A 269 23.78 7.82 2.28
N GLN A 270 23.56 9.15 2.36
CA GLN A 270 23.10 9.83 3.58
C GLN A 270 21.58 9.94 3.68
N VAL A 271 20.86 9.62 2.60
CA VAL A 271 19.40 9.68 2.59
C VAL A 271 18.83 8.44 3.28
N GLN A 272 17.86 8.64 4.16
CA GLN A 272 17.16 7.51 4.82
C GLN A 272 16.54 6.59 3.76
N TYR A 273 17.10 5.41 3.62
CA TYR A 273 16.49 4.33 2.84
C TYR A 273 15.51 3.52 3.71
N LEU A 274 14.54 2.88 3.07
CA LEU A 274 13.43 2.20 3.75
C LEU A 274 13.43 0.68 3.51
N GLU A 275 14.44 0.17 2.79
CA GLU A 275 14.63 -1.25 2.47
C GLU A 275 16.12 -1.58 2.31
N ARG A 276 16.45 -2.86 2.19
CA ARG A 276 17.84 -3.34 2.10
C ARG A 276 18.20 -3.95 0.74
N MET A 277 17.55 -3.53 -0.31
CA MET A 277 17.94 -3.90 -1.68
C MET A 277 19.38 -3.45 -1.94
N GLN A 278 20.11 -4.20 -2.75
CA GLN A 278 21.51 -3.86 -3.09
C GLN A 278 21.63 -2.44 -3.66
N THR A 279 20.61 -2.01 -4.38
CA THR A 279 20.45 -0.64 -4.83
C THR A 279 19.10 -0.15 -4.31
N HIS A 280 19.14 0.75 -3.33
CA HIS A 280 17.92 1.26 -2.70
C HIS A 280 17.01 1.95 -3.69
N VAL A 281 15.73 1.61 -3.65
CA VAL A 281 14.67 2.15 -4.52
C VAL A 281 13.76 3.09 -3.74
N PHE A 282 13.53 2.81 -2.46
CA PHE A 282 12.61 3.55 -1.61
C PHE A 282 13.36 4.32 -0.52
N HIS A 283 13.26 5.64 -0.59
CA HIS A 283 13.88 6.56 0.38
C HIS A 283 12.81 7.43 1.01
N ASP A 284 13.06 7.91 2.23
CA ASP A 284 12.17 8.89 2.87
C ASP A 284 12.10 10.17 2.03
N LEU A 285 10.88 10.60 1.68
CA LEU A 285 10.65 11.73 0.80
C LEU A 285 11.18 13.04 1.39
N LEU A 286 10.87 13.32 2.67
CA LEU A 286 11.29 14.55 3.31
C LEU A 286 12.79 14.61 3.51
N ASP A 287 13.39 13.49 3.92
CA ASP A 287 14.82 13.40 4.13
C ASP A 287 15.60 13.61 2.82
N TYR A 288 15.14 13.03 1.71
CA TYR A 288 15.73 13.27 0.38
C TYR A 288 15.70 14.75 0.01
N TYR A 289 14.51 15.39 0.12
CA TYR A 289 14.35 16.79 -0.22
C TYR A 289 15.19 17.72 0.69
N SER A 290 15.43 17.33 1.95
CA SER A 290 16.29 18.09 2.86
C SER A 290 17.77 18.11 2.45
N LYS A 291 18.20 17.16 1.61
CA LYS A 291 19.62 16.91 1.26
C LYS A 291 20.00 17.32 -0.17
N ILE A 292 19.04 17.75 -0.99
CA ILE A 292 19.33 18.16 -2.38
C ILE A 292 19.69 19.64 -2.51
N GLY A 293 19.79 20.37 -1.40
CA GLY A 293 20.05 21.81 -1.42
C GLY A 293 18.85 22.61 -1.96
N GLY A 294 19.04 23.88 -2.23
CA GLY A 294 18.00 24.74 -2.79
C GLY A 294 17.56 25.86 -1.86
N ASP A 295 16.50 26.57 -2.25
CA ASP A 295 15.97 27.70 -1.48
C ASP A 295 15.29 27.23 -0.18
N ALA A 296 15.70 27.81 0.96
CA ALA A 296 15.21 27.41 2.28
C ALA A 296 13.72 27.73 2.49
N ALA A 297 13.21 28.80 1.88
CA ALA A 297 11.78 29.16 2.03
C ALA A 297 10.90 28.21 1.19
N LEU A 298 11.36 27.82 0.00
CA LEU A 298 10.67 26.83 -0.82
C LEU A 298 10.71 25.45 -0.18
N TYR A 299 11.82 25.06 0.45
CA TYR A 299 11.87 23.83 1.25
C TYR A 299 10.87 23.86 2.42
N ALA A 300 10.82 24.97 3.16
CA ALA A 300 9.86 25.12 4.27
C ALA A 300 8.41 25.04 3.78
N ALA A 301 8.09 25.60 2.62
CA ALA A 301 6.78 25.52 1.98
C ALA A 301 6.45 24.07 1.58
N PHE A 302 7.39 23.34 0.96
CA PHE A 302 7.23 21.92 0.64
C PHE A 302 7.01 21.08 1.89
N ALA A 303 7.85 21.22 2.91
CA ALA A 303 7.72 20.48 4.17
C ALA A 303 6.41 20.82 4.90
N GLY A 304 5.96 22.07 4.80
CA GLY A 304 4.65 22.51 5.32
C GLY A 304 3.48 21.86 4.59
N GLN A 305 3.56 21.76 3.27
CA GLN A 305 2.54 21.09 2.47
C GLN A 305 2.55 19.57 2.68
N LEU A 306 3.72 18.96 2.83
CA LEU A 306 3.83 17.54 3.15
C LEU A 306 3.08 17.19 4.44
N ARG A 307 3.20 18.01 5.50
CA ARG A 307 2.45 17.82 6.76
C ARG A 307 0.93 17.99 6.63
N LYS A 308 0.44 18.66 5.59
CA LYS A 308 -1.01 18.71 5.27
C LYS A 308 -1.45 17.47 4.49
N THR A 309 -0.56 16.93 3.69
CA THR A 309 -0.82 15.75 2.86
C THR A 309 -0.75 14.47 3.68
N VAL A 310 0.32 14.28 4.45
CA VAL A 310 0.45 13.19 5.42
C VAL A 310 -0.11 13.68 6.75
N VAL A 311 -1.36 13.34 7.02
CA VAL A 311 -2.10 13.83 8.19
C VAL A 311 -1.81 13.00 9.46
N TYR A 312 -1.31 11.79 9.28
CA TYR A 312 -0.81 10.94 10.35
C TYR A 312 0.28 9.99 9.80
N GLU A 313 1.29 9.72 10.60
CA GLU A 313 2.29 8.70 10.34
C GLU A 313 2.71 8.07 11.66
N ASP A 314 3.09 6.79 11.60
CA ASP A 314 3.62 6.07 12.75
C ASP A 314 4.52 4.91 12.29
N HIS A 315 5.48 4.54 13.14
CA HIS A 315 6.42 3.47 12.84
C HIS A 315 7.06 2.88 14.09
N THR A 316 7.56 1.66 13.98
CA THR A 316 8.48 1.06 14.96
C THR A 316 9.90 1.58 14.74
N GLU A 317 10.80 1.44 15.73
CA GLU A 317 12.19 1.92 15.64
C GLU A 317 12.93 1.36 14.42
N TYR A 318 12.62 0.11 14.08
CA TYR A 318 13.12 -0.58 12.90
C TYR A 318 11.94 -1.02 12.03
N VAL A 319 12.17 -1.11 10.72
CA VAL A 319 11.22 -1.70 9.77
C VAL A 319 11.82 -2.95 9.14
N PHE A 320 10.97 -3.88 8.76
CA PHE A 320 11.40 -5.14 8.15
C PHE A 320 11.89 -4.90 6.72
N SER A 321 12.90 -5.66 6.32
CA SER A 321 13.27 -5.84 4.93
C SER A 321 13.74 -7.27 4.70
N ALA A 322 13.05 -8.00 3.83
CA ALA A 322 13.36 -9.39 3.50
C ALA A 322 14.70 -9.55 2.78
N TYR A 323 15.23 -8.46 2.23
CA TYR A 323 16.50 -8.49 1.53
C TYR A 323 17.66 -8.69 2.51
N SER A 324 18.34 -9.84 2.40
CA SER A 324 19.57 -10.11 3.11
C SER A 324 20.73 -10.16 2.10
N GLY A 325 21.62 -9.17 2.15
CA GLY A 325 22.88 -9.24 1.41
C GLY A 325 23.78 -10.38 1.95
N PRO A 326 24.80 -10.83 1.21
CA PRO A 326 25.74 -11.83 1.69
C PRO A 326 26.35 -11.44 3.05
N GLY A 327 26.32 -12.33 4.02
CA GLY A 327 26.94 -12.14 5.34
C GLY A 327 26.07 -11.50 6.43
N VAL A 328 24.77 -11.35 6.21
CA VAL A 328 23.83 -10.75 7.17
C VAL A 328 22.96 -11.83 7.79
N GLY A 329 23.06 -12.04 9.10
CA GLY A 329 22.24 -13.00 9.85
C GLY A 329 20.81 -12.51 10.09
N PRO A 330 19.92 -13.37 10.64
CA PRO A 330 18.48 -13.09 10.79
C PRO A 330 18.16 -11.82 11.59
N PHE A 331 19.03 -11.38 12.48
CA PHE A 331 18.86 -10.13 13.23
C PHE A 331 19.14 -8.86 12.42
N ASN A 332 19.56 -8.98 11.16
CA ASN A 332 19.91 -7.88 10.28
C ASN A 332 18.90 -7.70 9.13
N MET A 333 17.70 -8.29 9.21
CA MET A 333 16.62 -8.12 8.24
C MET A 333 15.74 -6.91 8.57
N CYS A 334 16.37 -5.81 8.98
CA CYS A 334 15.65 -4.60 9.34
C CYS A 334 16.47 -3.36 8.98
N VAL A 335 15.76 -2.25 8.86
CA VAL A 335 16.32 -0.91 8.67
C VAL A 335 15.94 -0.05 9.87
N LYS A 336 16.90 0.61 10.47
CA LYS A 336 16.64 1.61 11.51
C LYS A 336 16.10 2.89 10.84
N LEU A 337 14.98 3.39 11.33
CA LEU A 337 14.45 4.67 10.92
C LEU A 337 15.00 5.77 11.83
N ASN A 338 15.84 6.65 11.28
CA ASN A 338 16.32 7.85 11.95
C ASN A 338 15.42 9.04 11.64
N THR A 339 14.79 9.02 10.48
CA THR A 339 13.76 9.96 10.03
C THR A 339 12.64 9.18 9.35
N PHE A 340 11.40 9.72 9.42
CA PHE A 340 10.26 9.12 8.76
C PHE A 340 9.20 10.18 8.54
N CYS A 341 8.67 10.25 7.31
CA CYS A 341 7.62 11.21 6.95
C CYS A 341 6.34 10.54 6.44
N GLY A 342 6.23 9.21 6.53
CA GLY A 342 5.07 8.45 6.08
C GLY A 342 5.01 8.20 4.57
N LEU A 343 5.91 8.77 3.77
CA LEU A 343 6.01 8.58 2.33
C LEU A 343 7.42 8.25 1.89
N SER A 344 7.54 7.32 0.96
CA SER A 344 8.78 7.10 0.21
C SER A 344 8.78 7.81 -1.14
N THR A 345 9.96 7.95 -1.71
CA THR A 345 10.20 8.38 -3.10
C THR A 345 11.41 7.65 -3.69
N TYR A 346 11.46 7.58 -5.00
CA TYR A 346 12.66 7.17 -5.71
C TYR A 346 13.67 8.34 -5.78
N VAL A 347 14.93 8.02 -5.55
CA VAL A 347 16.03 8.97 -5.73
C VAL A 347 16.74 8.67 -7.04
N PRO A 348 16.63 9.55 -8.03
CA PRO A 348 17.27 9.37 -9.32
C PRO A 348 18.79 9.29 -9.22
N ARG A 349 19.38 8.32 -9.93
CA ARG A 349 20.83 8.08 -9.96
C ARG A 349 21.27 7.58 -11.33
N ASP A 350 22.46 7.98 -11.77
CA ASP A 350 23.05 7.41 -12.98
C ASP A 350 23.67 6.04 -12.66
N LEU A 351 22.83 5.01 -12.70
CA LEU A 351 23.24 3.62 -12.48
C LEU A 351 22.72 2.77 -13.64
N SER A 352 23.64 2.22 -14.43
CA SER A 352 23.31 1.36 -15.56
C SER A 352 22.45 0.15 -15.16
N ALA A 353 22.63 -0.38 -13.95
CA ALA A 353 21.84 -1.49 -13.41
C ALA A 353 20.35 -1.13 -13.19
N LEU A 354 20.00 0.17 -13.11
CA LEU A 354 18.64 0.65 -12.89
C LEU A 354 18.07 1.42 -14.08
N GLN A 355 18.67 1.35 -15.25
CA GLN A 355 18.26 2.15 -16.41
C GLN A 355 16.76 2.00 -16.72
N LEU A 356 16.25 0.78 -16.78
CA LEU A 356 14.82 0.52 -17.04
C LEU A 356 13.91 1.09 -15.96
N LEU A 357 14.32 1.02 -14.70
CA LEU A 357 13.58 1.58 -13.58
C LEU A 357 13.56 3.11 -13.67
N GLN A 358 14.67 3.75 -14.02
CA GLN A 358 14.77 5.19 -14.21
C GLN A 358 13.91 5.67 -15.37
N GLU A 359 13.93 4.95 -16.50
CA GLU A 359 13.06 5.24 -17.65
C GLU A 359 11.59 5.18 -17.26
N SER A 360 11.20 4.15 -16.51
CA SER A 360 9.83 4.01 -15.98
C SER A 360 9.47 5.12 -14.99
N TYR A 361 10.41 5.51 -14.13
CA TYR A 361 10.19 6.60 -13.18
C TYR A 361 9.87 7.94 -13.86
N LYS A 362 10.59 8.27 -14.94
CA LYS A 362 10.33 9.51 -15.72
C LYS A 362 8.90 9.58 -16.25
N GLU A 363 8.30 8.42 -16.52
CA GLU A 363 6.94 8.34 -17.05
C GLU A 363 5.88 8.47 -15.96
N THR A 364 6.24 8.37 -14.67
CA THR A 364 5.27 8.52 -13.59
C THR A 364 4.65 9.92 -13.58
N PRO A 365 3.34 10.04 -13.27
CA PRO A 365 2.68 11.34 -13.15
C PRO A 365 3.35 12.26 -12.12
N TRP A 366 3.90 11.69 -11.03
CA TRP A 366 4.64 12.44 -10.02
C TRP A 366 5.90 13.10 -10.61
N ALA A 367 6.77 12.32 -11.25
CA ALA A 367 8.01 12.86 -11.84
C ALA A 367 7.71 13.95 -12.87
N LYS A 368 6.68 13.76 -13.70
CA LYS A 368 6.22 14.76 -14.68
C LYS A 368 5.67 16.02 -14.00
N ALA A 369 4.85 15.87 -12.95
CA ALA A 369 4.25 17.00 -12.23
C ALA A 369 5.32 17.86 -11.53
N VAL A 370 6.32 17.22 -10.92
CA VAL A 370 7.44 17.90 -10.24
C VAL A 370 8.45 18.45 -11.24
N GLY A 371 8.53 17.90 -12.45
CA GLY A 371 9.51 18.29 -13.47
C GLY A 371 10.88 17.68 -13.21
N ILE A 372 10.93 16.46 -12.69
CA ILE A 372 12.17 15.73 -12.47
C ILE A 372 12.72 15.33 -13.84
N ALA A 373 13.81 15.96 -14.24
CA ALA A 373 14.58 15.66 -15.45
C ALA A 373 15.97 15.13 -15.08
N TYR A 374 16.50 14.24 -15.91
CA TYR A 374 17.87 13.70 -15.80
C TYR A 374 18.71 14.17 -16.98
#